data_09a246693cdf411030091ecf3106c6b5
#
_entry.id   09a246693cdf411030091ecf3106c6b5
#
_cell.length_a   1.000
_cell.length_b   1.000
_cell.length_c   1.000
_cell.angle_alpha   90.00
_cell.angle_beta   90.00
_cell.angle_gamma   90.00
#
_symmetry.space_group_name_H-M   'P 1'
#
loop_
_entity.id
_entity.type
_entity.pdbx_description
1 polymer ?
#
loop_
_entity_poly.entity_id
_entity_poly.type
_entity_poly.pdbx_seq_one_letter_code
_entity_poly.pdbx_strand_id
1 'polypeptide(L)'
;MSETKHLTPGFFWRLLGYKGGSLNISEKGITLNKNKKIYFIENHSFVKKSQIKERLFGFDLVFTANEGQVKFGPLSRSIAKDAYEWLQSYWYLEIFSEINTAFKKIQSKLTSKYIRSSEWPSIINEAQIALNRFIEPPTKGLLDEAKSRPFEEISAYAKMGKADLQKHRQKYIEHQKKKFSEYFNNIEAYPLTEDQIDACIIDEDNNLVLAGAGTGKTSTMV
;
A
#
# COMPACT_ATOMS: atom_id res chain seq x y z
N MET A 1 -1.60 5.37 23.24
CA MET A 1 -0.38 5.20 24.06
C MET A 1 0.79 5.06 23.11
N SER A 2 1.78 5.95 23.18
CA SER A 2 2.97 5.85 22.34
C SER A 2 3.86 4.74 22.90
N GLU A 3 3.85 3.58 22.26
CA GLU A 3 4.79 2.52 22.62
C GLU A 3 6.21 2.96 22.25
N THR A 4 7.15 2.74 23.17
CA THR A 4 8.58 3.01 22.94
C THR A 4 9.34 1.68 22.97
N LYS A 5 10.06 1.38 21.90
CA LYS A 5 10.94 0.20 21.83
C LYS A 5 12.31 0.59 22.36
N HIS A 6 12.73 -0.05 23.45
CA HIS A 6 14.05 0.14 24.04
C HIS A 6 14.95 -1.06 23.72
N LEU A 7 16.11 -0.81 23.11
CA LEU A 7 17.05 -1.83 22.70
C LEU A 7 18.42 -1.60 23.35
N THR A 8 19.00 -2.68 23.88
CA THR A 8 20.37 -2.68 24.38
C THR A 8 21.09 -3.90 23.80
N PRO A 9 22.42 -3.83 23.59
CA PRO A 9 23.21 -5.01 23.24
C PRO A 9 23.03 -6.11 24.27
N GLY A 10 22.93 -7.35 23.80
CA GLY A 10 22.71 -8.51 24.65
C GLY A 10 23.78 -8.71 25.71
N PHE A 11 23.46 -9.48 26.78
CA PHE A 11 24.33 -9.76 27.93
C PHE A 11 25.72 -10.27 27.52
N PHE A 12 25.80 -11.15 26.55
CA PHE A 12 27.09 -11.73 26.04
C PHE A 12 28.05 -10.64 25.54
N TRP A 13 27.57 -9.60 24.87
CA TRP A 13 28.41 -8.52 24.37
C TRP A 13 28.90 -7.57 25.46
N ARG A 14 28.13 -7.43 26.55
CA ARG A 14 28.57 -6.68 27.72
C ARG A 14 29.72 -7.40 28.43
N LEU A 15 29.68 -8.74 28.49
CA LEU A 15 30.77 -9.58 29.03
C LEU A 15 32.06 -9.43 28.23
N LEU A 16 31.99 -9.27 26.91
CA LEU A 16 33.13 -9.02 26.03
C LEU A 16 33.63 -7.57 26.04
N GLY A 17 33.21 -6.76 27.03
CA GLY A 17 33.67 -5.39 27.19
C GLY A 17 33.02 -4.38 26.22
N TYR A 18 32.02 -4.78 25.47
CA TYR A 18 31.28 -3.87 24.59
C TYR A 18 30.43 -2.91 25.43
N LYS A 19 30.89 -1.69 25.61
CA LYS A 19 30.16 -0.60 26.26
C LYS A 19 29.05 -0.12 25.33
N GLY A 20 28.05 -1.00 25.11
CA GLY A 20 26.97 -0.77 24.18
C GLY A 20 26.10 0.38 24.66
N GLY A 21 25.74 1.25 23.73
CA GLY A 21 24.75 2.27 23.93
C GLY A 21 23.34 1.69 24.02
N SER A 22 22.34 2.56 24.09
CA SER A 22 20.94 2.20 23.99
C SER A 22 20.31 2.87 22.79
N LEU A 23 19.36 2.19 22.18
CA LEU A 23 18.54 2.70 21.07
C LEU A 23 17.09 2.70 21.52
N ASN A 24 16.48 3.87 21.52
CA ASN A 24 15.05 4.04 21.76
C ASN A 24 14.37 4.44 20.45
N ILE A 25 13.33 3.71 20.08
CA ILE A 25 12.51 3.96 18.92
C ILE A 25 11.13 4.38 19.43
N SER A 26 10.62 5.53 19.01
CA SER A 26 9.33 6.08 19.42
C SER A 26 8.66 6.80 18.25
N GLU A 27 7.41 7.19 18.41
CA GLU A 27 6.70 8.03 17.43
C GLU A 27 7.41 9.35 17.12
N LYS A 28 8.13 9.92 18.10
CA LYS A 28 8.85 11.19 17.95
C LYS A 28 10.18 11.06 17.21
N GLY A 29 10.67 9.85 17.03
CA GLY A 29 11.95 9.60 16.41
C GLY A 29 12.79 8.56 17.16
N ILE A 30 14.08 8.54 16.84
CA ILE A 30 15.05 7.62 17.40
C ILE A 30 16.05 8.38 18.26
N THR A 31 16.27 7.85 19.45
CA THR A 31 17.34 8.31 20.33
C THR A 31 18.40 7.23 20.46
N LEU A 32 19.59 7.48 19.97
CA LEU A 32 20.75 6.62 20.14
C LEU A 32 21.71 7.20 21.15
N ASN A 33 21.95 6.50 22.25
CA ASN A 33 22.99 6.82 23.21
C ASN A 33 24.17 5.89 22.97
N LYS A 34 25.29 6.41 22.49
CA LYS A 34 26.50 5.64 22.18
C LYS A 34 27.75 6.44 22.56
N ASN A 35 28.68 5.84 23.33
CA ASN A 35 29.95 6.45 23.72
C ASN A 35 29.78 7.85 24.39
N LYS A 36 28.80 7.98 25.29
CA LYS A 36 28.43 9.24 25.95
C LYS A 36 27.92 10.34 25.02
N LYS A 37 27.67 10.05 23.73
CA LYS A 37 26.98 10.94 22.79
C LYS A 37 25.54 10.49 22.63
N ILE A 38 24.63 11.45 22.57
CA ILE A 38 23.21 11.21 22.31
C ILE A 38 22.93 11.76 20.90
N TYR A 39 22.50 10.87 20.04
CA TYR A 39 22.02 11.22 18.69
C TYR A 39 20.49 11.17 18.74
N PHE A 40 19.86 12.25 18.41
CA PHE A 40 18.41 12.31 18.24
C PHE A 40 18.09 12.49 16.75
N ILE A 41 17.18 11.68 16.25
CA ILE A 41 16.72 11.71 14.87
C ILE A 41 15.21 11.87 14.92
N GLU A 42 14.74 13.08 14.68
CA GLU A 42 13.37 13.51 14.88
C GLU A 42 12.37 12.90 13.89
N ASN A 43 12.86 12.45 12.74
CA ASN A 43 12.04 12.00 11.63
C ASN A 43 12.43 10.57 11.24
N HIS A 44 11.45 9.72 10.92
CA HIS A 44 11.67 8.34 10.48
C HIS A 44 11.95 8.21 8.97
N SER A 45 11.96 9.31 8.20
CA SER A 45 12.20 9.30 6.75
C SER A 45 13.54 8.65 6.33
N PHE A 46 14.55 8.68 7.20
CA PHE A 46 15.84 8.02 7.00
C PHE A 46 15.75 6.49 7.03
N VAL A 47 14.67 5.92 7.58
CA VAL A 47 14.46 4.46 7.64
C VAL A 47 14.52 3.81 6.27
N LYS A 48 14.10 4.51 5.22
CA LYS A 48 14.23 4.06 3.83
C LYS A 48 15.68 3.75 3.43
N LYS A 49 16.67 4.36 4.11
CA LYS A 49 18.10 4.15 3.89
C LYS A 49 18.73 3.26 4.97
N SER A 50 17.92 2.75 5.90
CA SER A 50 18.39 1.85 6.95
C SER A 50 18.54 0.43 6.40
N GLN A 51 19.39 -0.37 7.02
CA GLN A 51 19.62 -1.77 6.66
C GLN A 51 20.12 -2.56 7.87
N ILE A 52 19.87 -3.87 7.83
CA ILE A 52 20.49 -4.81 8.74
C ILE A 52 21.75 -5.32 8.05
N LYS A 53 22.92 -5.18 8.69
CA LYS A 53 24.19 -5.73 8.20
C LYS A 53 24.63 -6.89 9.07
N GLU A 54 24.90 -8.03 8.44
CA GLU A 54 25.48 -9.16 9.11
C GLU A 54 26.96 -8.92 9.45
N ARG A 55 27.39 -9.44 10.60
CA ARG A 55 28.77 -9.50 11.05
C ARG A 55 29.18 -10.94 11.39
N LEU A 56 30.48 -11.16 11.64
CA LEU A 56 30.99 -12.47 12.07
C LEU A 56 30.21 -12.98 13.31
N PHE A 57 29.81 -12.09 14.20
CA PHE A 57 29.04 -12.40 15.41
C PHE A 57 27.92 -11.40 15.61
N GLY A 58 26.74 -11.62 14.95
CA GLY A 58 25.55 -10.83 15.14
C GLY A 58 25.24 -9.85 14.01
N PHE A 59 24.36 -8.90 14.27
CA PHE A 59 23.80 -7.99 13.28
C PHE A 59 23.88 -6.55 13.76
N ASP A 60 24.17 -5.63 12.86
CA ASP A 60 24.07 -4.19 13.08
C ASP A 60 22.85 -3.63 12.39
N LEU A 61 22.12 -2.76 13.10
CA LEU A 61 21.25 -1.77 12.47
C LEU A 61 22.11 -0.60 11.99
N VAL A 62 21.99 -0.27 10.72
CA VAL A 62 22.72 0.83 10.10
C VAL A 62 21.73 1.85 9.59
N PHE A 63 21.83 3.08 10.05
CA PHE A 63 21.00 4.19 9.57
C PHE A 63 21.87 5.34 9.08
N THR A 64 21.32 6.17 8.21
CA THR A 64 21.93 7.40 7.77
C THR A 64 21.35 8.55 8.61
N ALA A 65 22.19 9.18 9.44
CA ALA A 65 21.88 10.39 10.17
C ALA A 65 22.50 11.62 9.47
N ASN A 66 22.20 12.82 9.94
CA ASN A 66 22.76 14.07 9.39
C ASN A 66 24.29 14.11 9.41
N GLU A 67 24.90 13.46 10.39
CA GLU A 67 26.36 13.38 10.57
C GLU A 67 27.02 12.17 9.87
N GLY A 68 26.26 11.41 9.03
CA GLY A 68 26.74 10.22 8.34
C GLY A 68 26.08 8.91 8.80
N GLN A 69 26.72 7.78 8.47
CA GLN A 69 26.17 6.48 8.86
C GLN A 69 26.39 6.17 10.35
N VAL A 70 25.31 5.87 11.04
CA VAL A 70 25.31 5.42 12.43
C VAL A 70 25.04 3.92 12.48
N LYS A 71 25.84 3.16 13.23
CA LYS A 71 25.70 1.72 13.41
C LYS A 71 25.36 1.43 14.87
N PHE A 72 24.32 0.63 15.09
CA PHE A 72 23.92 0.13 16.40
C PHE A 72 23.88 -1.39 16.40
N GLY A 73 24.67 -2.01 17.25
CA GLY A 73 24.84 -3.45 17.39
C GLY A 73 26.13 -3.77 18.16
N PRO A 74 26.51 -5.02 18.33
CA PRO A 74 25.90 -6.20 17.72
C PRO A 74 24.59 -6.63 18.42
N LEU A 75 23.61 -7.06 17.62
CA LEU A 75 22.32 -7.56 18.06
C LEU A 75 22.15 -9.02 17.62
N SER A 76 21.29 -9.79 18.30
CA SER A 76 20.85 -11.06 17.75
C SER A 76 19.99 -10.81 16.48
N ARG A 77 19.88 -11.82 15.62
CA ARG A 77 19.10 -11.72 14.38
C ARG A 77 17.65 -11.35 14.65
N SER A 78 17.04 -11.95 15.66
CA SER A 78 15.62 -11.67 15.97
C SER A 78 15.42 -10.24 16.48
N ILE A 79 16.32 -9.75 17.36
CA ILE A 79 16.24 -8.37 17.89
C ILE A 79 16.49 -7.34 16.79
N ALA A 80 17.45 -7.60 15.90
CA ALA A 80 17.73 -6.69 14.79
C ALA A 80 16.54 -6.62 13.80
N LYS A 81 15.94 -7.77 13.49
CA LYS A 81 14.76 -7.85 12.63
C LYS A 81 13.56 -7.14 13.27
N ASP A 82 13.24 -7.45 14.52
CA ASP A 82 12.16 -6.83 15.26
C ASP A 82 12.30 -5.29 15.33
N ALA A 83 13.51 -4.81 15.63
CA ALA A 83 13.79 -3.37 15.64
C ALA A 83 13.61 -2.72 14.26
N TYR A 84 14.02 -3.41 13.20
CA TYR A 84 13.87 -2.92 11.84
C TYR A 84 12.39 -2.86 11.42
N GLU A 85 11.61 -3.86 11.79
CA GLU A 85 10.16 -3.89 11.58
C GLU A 85 9.46 -2.72 12.30
N TRP A 86 9.85 -2.41 13.55
CA TRP A 86 9.37 -1.24 14.27
C TRP A 86 9.69 0.06 13.53
N LEU A 87 10.92 0.23 13.05
CA LEU A 87 11.32 1.40 12.27
C LEU A 87 10.48 1.55 11.00
N GLN A 88 10.24 0.46 10.27
CA GLN A 88 9.39 0.50 9.07
C GLN A 88 7.94 0.88 9.40
N SER A 89 7.42 0.41 10.52
CA SER A 89 6.06 0.75 10.95
C SER A 89 5.92 2.22 11.33
N TYR A 90 6.89 2.82 12.01
CA TYR A 90 6.89 4.26 12.29
C TYR A 90 7.04 5.08 11.00
N TRP A 91 7.91 4.68 10.09
CA TRP A 91 8.01 5.30 8.78
C TRP A 91 6.67 5.25 8.02
N TYR A 92 5.99 4.12 8.06
CA TYR A 92 4.67 3.99 7.47
C TYR A 92 3.66 4.97 8.10
N LEU A 93 3.66 5.12 9.43
CA LEU A 93 2.76 6.03 10.11
C LEU A 93 2.99 7.48 9.71
N GLU A 94 4.24 7.91 9.50
CA GLU A 94 4.56 9.26 9.00
C GLU A 94 3.96 9.53 7.61
N ILE A 95 4.03 8.56 6.72
CA ILE A 95 3.53 8.72 5.34
C ILE A 95 2.11 8.17 5.15
N PHE A 96 1.44 7.75 6.25
CA PHE A 96 0.12 7.12 6.19
C PHE A 96 -0.91 7.98 5.47
N SER A 97 -0.91 9.30 5.68
CA SER A 97 -1.86 10.20 5.03
C SER A 97 -1.73 10.16 3.50
N GLU A 98 -0.50 10.05 2.98
CA GLU A 98 -0.23 9.97 1.55
C GLU A 98 -0.66 8.60 0.99
N ILE A 99 -0.37 7.52 1.71
CA ILE A 99 -0.80 6.16 1.34
C ILE A 99 -2.32 6.05 1.34
N ASN A 100 -2.98 6.58 2.37
CA ASN A 100 -4.43 6.58 2.46
C ASN A 100 -5.08 7.43 1.35
N THR A 101 -4.45 8.53 0.97
CA THR A 101 -4.90 9.36 -0.16
C THR A 101 -4.77 8.60 -1.49
N ALA A 102 -3.64 7.92 -1.73
CA ALA A 102 -3.45 7.08 -2.90
C ALA A 102 -4.47 5.92 -2.93
N PHE A 103 -4.69 5.25 -1.79
CA PHE A 103 -5.69 4.21 -1.65
C PHE A 103 -7.08 4.69 -2.03
N LYS A 104 -7.56 5.79 -1.43
CA LYS A 104 -8.88 6.36 -1.72
C LYS A 104 -9.03 6.76 -3.19
N LYS A 105 -8.00 7.32 -3.79
CA LYS A 105 -7.98 7.70 -5.20
C LYS A 105 -8.13 6.48 -6.12
N ILE A 106 -7.36 5.41 -5.87
CA ILE A 106 -7.45 4.17 -6.64
C ILE A 106 -8.82 3.51 -6.43
N GLN A 107 -9.26 3.39 -5.18
CA GLN A 107 -10.57 2.82 -4.84
C GLN A 107 -11.72 3.57 -5.52
N SER A 108 -11.69 4.91 -5.51
CA SER A 108 -12.68 5.73 -6.21
C SER A 108 -12.71 5.43 -7.70
N LYS A 109 -11.55 5.34 -8.37
CA LYS A 109 -11.48 4.97 -9.79
C LYS A 109 -12.09 3.59 -10.06
N LEU A 110 -11.77 2.60 -9.21
CA LEU A 110 -12.26 1.22 -9.36
C LEU A 110 -13.77 1.07 -9.10
N THR A 111 -14.38 1.96 -8.34
CA THR A 111 -15.80 1.83 -7.93
C THR A 111 -16.75 2.76 -8.67
N SER A 112 -16.27 3.90 -9.18
CA SER A 112 -17.13 4.96 -9.72
C SER A 112 -17.51 4.81 -11.18
N LYS A 113 -16.73 4.06 -11.96
CA LYS A 113 -16.92 3.93 -13.41
C LYS A 113 -16.45 2.58 -13.96
N TYR A 114 -16.87 2.29 -15.19
CA TYR A 114 -16.27 1.23 -15.99
C TYR A 114 -14.80 1.55 -16.25
N ILE A 115 -13.91 0.56 -16.06
CA ILE A 115 -12.46 0.74 -16.29
C ILE A 115 -12.12 0.33 -17.69
N ARG A 116 -11.69 1.27 -18.52
CA ARG A 116 -11.22 1.02 -19.88
C ARG A 116 -9.87 0.30 -19.89
N SER A 117 -9.58 -0.41 -20.97
CA SER A 117 -8.30 -1.12 -21.14
C SER A 117 -7.10 -0.18 -21.09
N SER A 118 -7.21 1.03 -21.62
CA SER A 118 -6.16 2.07 -21.58
C SER A 118 -5.89 2.63 -20.18
N GLU A 119 -6.90 2.62 -19.30
CA GLU A 119 -6.76 3.18 -17.95
C GLU A 119 -6.11 2.22 -16.96
N TRP A 120 -6.25 0.92 -17.19
CA TRP A 120 -5.80 -0.12 -16.28
C TRP A 120 -4.31 -0.05 -15.92
N PRO A 121 -3.37 0.10 -16.89
CA PRO A 121 -1.95 0.22 -16.58
C PRO A 121 -1.63 1.41 -15.67
N SER A 122 -2.35 2.52 -15.82
CA SER A 122 -2.18 3.71 -14.98
C SER A 122 -2.55 3.45 -13.52
N ILE A 123 -3.64 2.69 -13.29
CA ILE A 123 -4.08 2.32 -11.93
C ILE A 123 -3.04 1.43 -11.25
N ILE A 124 -2.53 0.42 -11.96
CA ILE A 124 -1.47 -0.47 -11.45
C ILE A 124 -0.20 0.33 -11.12
N ASN A 125 0.22 1.21 -12.03
CA ASN A 125 1.42 2.04 -11.84
C ASN A 125 1.27 2.99 -10.63
N GLU A 126 0.10 3.61 -10.43
CA GLU A 126 -0.15 4.44 -9.24
C GLU A 126 0.03 3.61 -7.94
N ALA A 127 -0.48 2.38 -7.91
CA ALA A 127 -0.30 1.50 -6.77
C ALA A 127 1.18 1.13 -6.55
N GLN A 128 1.91 0.79 -7.62
CA GLN A 128 3.34 0.47 -7.56
C GLN A 128 4.17 1.65 -7.08
N ILE A 129 3.90 2.87 -7.55
CA ILE A 129 4.59 4.09 -7.11
C ILE A 129 4.38 4.32 -5.60
N ALA A 130 3.17 4.09 -5.10
CA ALA A 130 2.89 4.22 -3.67
C ALA A 130 3.71 3.21 -2.84
N LEU A 131 3.86 1.96 -3.34
CA LEU A 131 4.61 0.90 -2.66
C LEU A 131 6.13 1.05 -2.76
N ASN A 132 6.67 1.62 -3.83
CA ASN A 132 8.11 1.79 -4.04
C ASN A 132 8.79 2.67 -2.96
N ARG A 133 8.02 3.25 -2.07
CA ARG A 133 8.52 3.98 -0.90
C ARG A 133 9.00 3.05 0.22
N PHE A 134 8.59 1.79 0.20
CA PHE A 134 8.94 0.79 1.23
C PHE A 134 10.01 -0.17 0.73
N ILE A 135 10.95 -0.51 1.60
CA ILE A 135 11.91 -1.61 1.39
C ILE A 135 11.26 -2.91 1.85
N GLU A 136 10.60 -2.86 3.00
CA GLU A 136 9.89 -3.96 3.63
C GLU A 136 8.46 -3.52 3.98
N PRO A 137 7.46 -4.42 3.92
CA PRO A 137 6.10 -4.09 4.34
C PRO A 137 6.06 -3.74 5.84
N PRO A 138 5.19 -2.80 6.25
CA PRO A 138 5.02 -2.48 7.66
C PRO A 138 4.46 -3.68 8.43
N THR A 139 4.90 -3.84 9.68
CA THR A 139 4.52 -4.98 10.52
C THR A 139 3.08 -4.85 11.00
N LYS A 140 2.26 -5.86 10.74
CA LYS A 140 0.84 -5.88 11.16
C LYS A 140 0.63 -5.70 12.67
N GLY A 141 1.55 -6.23 13.50
CA GLY A 141 1.41 -6.17 14.97
C GLY A 141 1.50 -4.76 15.57
N LEU A 142 2.00 -3.78 14.84
CA LEU A 142 2.14 -2.38 15.29
C LEU A 142 1.08 -1.45 14.70
N LEU A 143 0.26 -1.95 13.78
CA LEU A 143 -0.77 -1.19 13.09
C LEU A 143 -2.15 -1.78 13.41
N ASP A 144 -3.09 -0.91 13.74
CA ASP A 144 -4.50 -1.30 13.78
C ASP A 144 -5.02 -1.60 12.36
N GLU A 145 -6.17 -2.26 12.26
CA GLU A 145 -6.77 -2.66 10.99
C GLU A 145 -7.03 -1.45 10.06
N ALA A 146 -7.46 -0.33 10.63
CA ALA A 146 -7.75 0.88 9.86
C ALA A 146 -6.50 1.46 9.18
N LYS A 147 -5.34 1.30 9.81
CA LYS A 147 -4.05 1.75 9.26
C LYS A 147 -3.38 0.70 8.37
N SER A 148 -3.54 -0.60 8.63
CA SER A 148 -2.94 -1.65 7.79
C SER A 148 -3.66 -1.82 6.45
N ARG A 149 -4.99 -1.68 6.45
CA ARG A 149 -5.84 -1.88 5.27
C ARG A 149 -5.41 -1.10 4.02
N PRO A 150 -5.14 0.22 4.04
CA PRO A 150 -4.71 0.94 2.85
C PRO A 150 -3.46 0.36 2.19
N PHE A 151 -2.48 -0.08 2.98
CA PHE A 151 -1.27 -0.70 2.46
C PHE A 151 -1.55 -2.08 1.84
N GLU A 152 -2.37 -2.90 2.49
CA GLU A 152 -2.73 -4.24 2.00
C GLU A 152 -3.51 -4.16 0.69
N GLU A 153 -4.49 -3.25 0.61
CA GLU A 153 -5.30 -3.04 -0.59
C GLU A 153 -4.44 -2.51 -1.76
N ILE A 154 -3.58 -1.49 -1.53
CA ILE A 154 -2.66 -1.00 -2.57
C ILE A 154 -1.71 -2.12 -3.02
N SER A 155 -1.24 -2.97 -2.08
CA SER A 155 -0.39 -4.12 -2.41
C SER A 155 -1.12 -5.15 -3.27
N ALA A 156 -2.41 -5.34 -3.03
CA ALA A 156 -3.25 -6.16 -3.89
C ALA A 156 -3.43 -5.53 -5.27
N TYR A 157 -3.76 -4.23 -5.34
CA TYR A 157 -3.94 -3.50 -6.60
C TYR A 157 -2.67 -3.52 -7.47
N ALA A 158 -1.49 -3.35 -6.88
CA ALA A 158 -0.22 -3.37 -7.60
C ALA A 158 0.10 -4.72 -8.28
N LYS A 159 -0.56 -5.80 -7.86
CA LYS A 159 -0.39 -7.17 -8.37
C LYS A 159 -1.51 -7.61 -9.32
N MET A 160 -2.53 -6.79 -9.49
CA MET A 160 -3.69 -7.14 -10.32
C MET A 160 -3.32 -7.30 -11.79
N GLY A 161 -3.87 -8.34 -12.42
CA GLY A 161 -3.69 -8.65 -13.84
C GLY A 161 -4.97 -8.46 -14.66
N LYS A 162 -4.93 -8.91 -15.92
CA LYS A 162 -6.08 -8.82 -16.84
C LYS A 162 -7.34 -9.55 -16.31
N ALA A 163 -7.16 -10.68 -15.62
CA ALA A 163 -8.30 -11.40 -15.03
C ALA A 163 -9.01 -10.60 -13.93
N ASP A 164 -8.26 -9.80 -13.16
CA ASP A 164 -8.83 -8.94 -12.13
C ASP A 164 -9.59 -7.76 -12.73
N LEU A 165 -9.08 -7.18 -13.84
CA LEU A 165 -9.81 -6.19 -14.61
C LEU A 165 -11.17 -6.72 -15.06
N GLN A 166 -11.23 -7.94 -15.62
CA GLN A 166 -12.50 -8.54 -16.04
C GLN A 166 -13.46 -8.75 -14.87
N LYS A 167 -12.98 -9.20 -13.74
CA LYS A 167 -13.81 -9.32 -12.51
C LYS A 167 -14.36 -7.97 -12.05
N HIS A 168 -13.55 -6.89 -12.11
CA HIS A 168 -14.01 -5.53 -11.78
C HIS A 168 -15.09 -5.06 -12.73
N ARG A 169 -14.91 -5.26 -14.04
CA ARG A 169 -15.87 -4.92 -15.08
C ARG A 169 -17.19 -5.64 -14.86
N GLN A 170 -17.13 -6.94 -14.65
CA GLN A 170 -18.33 -7.76 -14.42
C GLN A 170 -19.12 -7.25 -13.19
N LYS A 171 -18.46 -7.01 -12.07
CA LYS A 171 -19.11 -6.45 -10.87
C LYS A 171 -19.72 -5.07 -11.12
N TYR A 172 -19.03 -4.22 -11.90
CA TYR A 172 -19.56 -2.91 -12.25
C TYR A 172 -20.83 -3.04 -13.11
N ILE A 173 -20.80 -3.87 -14.14
CA ILE A 173 -21.95 -4.12 -15.02
C ILE A 173 -23.14 -4.64 -14.22
N GLU A 174 -22.95 -5.66 -13.40
CA GLU A 174 -24.00 -6.23 -12.54
C GLU A 174 -24.59 -5.17 -11.59
N HIS A 175 -23.73 -4.33 -10.99
CA HIS A 175 -24.18 -3.24 -10.14
C HIS A 175 -25.03 -2.22 -10.91
N GLN A 176 -24.59 -1.81 -12.11
CA GLN A 176 -25.36 -0.86 -12.94
C GLN A 176 -26.67 -1.45 -13.42
N LYS A 177 -26.71 -2.70 -13.87
CA LYS A 177 -27.94 -3.42 -14.22
C LYS A 177 -28.96 -3.38 -13.08
N LYS A 178 -28.50 -3.69 -11.87
CA LYS A 178 -29.38 -3.65 -10.69
C LYS A 178 -29.85 -2.24 -10.35
N LYS A 179 -28.92 -1.29 -10.36
CA LYS A 179 -29.20 0.12 -10.01
C LYS A 179 -30.19 0.78 -10.95
N PHE A 180 -30.13 0.50 -12.23
CA PHE A 180 -30.94 1.10 -13.29
C PHE A 180 -31.97 0.13 -13.88
N SER A 181 -32.30 -0.94 -13.19
CA SER A 181 -33.23 -1.96 -13.69
C SER A 181 -34.59 -1.39 -14.10
N GLU A 182 -35.17 -0.52 -13.28
CA GLU A 182 -36.45 0.13 -13.59
C GLU A 182 -36.35 1.00 -14.84
N TYR A 183 -35.26 1.75 -15.01
CA TYR A 183 -35.02 2.57 -16.20
C TYR A 183 -34.90 1.69 -17.46
N PHE A 184 -34.11 0.63 -17.46
CA PHE A 184 -33.94 -0.28 -18.58
C PHE A 184 -35.21 -1.04 -18.97
N ASN A 185 -36.10 -1.26 -18.02
CA ASN A 185 -37.39 -1.92 -18.26
C ASN A 185 -38.45 -0.98 -18.87
N ASN A 186 -38.31 0.34 -18.73
CA ASN A 186 -39.34 1.31 -19.08
C ASN A 186 -38.91 2.38 -20.10
N ILE A 187 -37.66 2.33 -20.58
CA ILE A 187 -37.13 3.34 -21.51
C ILE A 187 -37.78 3.24 -22.92
N GLU A 188 -38.25 2.06 -23.30
CA GLU A 188 -38.89 1.76 -24.57
C GLU A 188 -40.24 1.09 -24.34
N ALA A 189 -40.99 0.89 -25.42
CA ALA A 189 -42.27 0.16 -25.39
C ALA A 189 -42.12 -1.29 -24.87
N TYR A 190 -40.92 -1.88 -24.98
CA TYR A 190 -40.53 -3.18 -24.47
C TYR A 190 -39.24 -3.03 -23.69
N PRO A 191 -39.02 -3.86 -22.64
CA PRO A 191 -37.76 -3.89 -21.89
C PRO A 191 -36.56 -4.12 -22.82
N LEU A 192 -35.43 -3.47 -22.52
CA LEU A 192 -34.19 -3.73 -23.24
C LEU A 192 -33.71 -5.18 -22.99
N THR A 193 -33.15 -5.81 -24.03
CA THR A 193 -32.48 -7.11 -23.88
C THR A 193 -31.18 -6.99 -23.08
N GLU A 194 -30.68 -8.10 -22.55
CA GLU A 194 -29.40 -8.14 -21.83
C GLU A 194 -28.25 -7.54 -22.66
N ASP A 195 -28.13 -7.91 -23.94
CA ASP A 195 -27.08 -7.39 -24.82
C ASP A 195 -27.21 -5.86 -25.05
N GLN A 196 -28.44 -5.33 -25.11
CA GLN A 196 -28.69 -3.90 -25.24
C GLN A 196 -28.29 -3.18 -23.94
N ILE A 197 -28.65 -3.73 -22.78
CA ILE A 197 -28.25 -3.18 -21.48
C ILE A 197 -26.73 -3.19 -21.34
N ASP A 198 -26.06 -4.27 -21.71
CA ASP A 198 -24.59 -4.35 -21.67
C ASP A 198 -23.95 -3.32 -22.61
N ALA A 199 -24.49 -3.12 -23.81
CA ALA A 199 -24.01 -2.09 -24.73
C ALA A 199 -24.17 -0.66 -24.17
N CYS A 200 -25.19 -0.40 -23.35
CA CYS A 200 -25.38 0.89 -22.66
C CYS A 200 -24.39 1.11 -21.50
N ILE A 201 -23.96 0.04 -20.83
CA ILE A 201 -23.13 0.13 -19.62
C ILE A 201 -21.63 0.08 -19.92
N ILE A 202 -21.24 -0.68 -20.96
CA ILE A 202 -19.83 -0.90 -21.31
C ILE A 202 -19.25 0.35 -21.97
N ASP A 203 -18.31 1.00 -21.27
CA ASP A 203 -17.59 2.19 -21.75
C ASP A 203 -16.11 1.81 -22.03
N GLU A 204 -15.88 0.95 -23.05
CA GLU A 204 -14.52 0.57 -23.47
C GLU A 204 -13.91 1.61 -24.44
N ASP A 205 -12.60 1.59 -24.64
CA ASP A 205 -11.88 2.48 -25.57
C ASP A 205 -12.44 2.40 -27.01
N ASN A 206 -12.86 1.20 -27.43
CA ASN A 206 -13.52 0.96 -28.70
C ASN A 206 -14.69 -0.01 -28.52
N ASN A 207 -15.89 0.44 -28.82
CA ASN A 207 -17.11 -0.36 -28.79
C ASN A 207 -17.63 -0.59 -30.20
N LEU A 208 -17.92 -1.83 -30.54
CA LEU A 208 -18.57 -2.20 -31.79
C LEU A 208 -19.90 -2.90 -31.50
N VAL A 209 -20.99 -2.28 -31.88
CA VAL A 209 -22.34 -2.88 -31.78
C VAL A 209 -22.75 -3.44 -33.12
N LEU A 210 -22.86 -4.77 -33.20
CA LEU A 210 -23.37 -5.48 -34.35
C LEU A 210 -24.86 -5.77 -34.15
N ALA A 211 -25.69 -5.18 -34.98
CA ALA A 211 -27.14 -5.34 -34.86
C ALA A 211 -27.81 -5.34 -36.24
N GLY A 212 -28.76 -6.24 -36.45
CA GLY A 212 -29.60 -6.32 -37.66
C GLY A 212 -30.56 -5.16 -37.83
N ALA A 213 -31.27 -5.07 -38.92
CA ALA A 213 -32.35 -4.11 -39.11
C ALA A 213 -33.52 -4.41 -38.13
N GLY A 214 -34.05 -3.37 -37.48
CA GLY A 214 -35.17 -3.51 -36.52
C GLY A 214 -34.81 -4.10 -35.15
N THR A 215 -33.52 -4.26 -34.78
CA THR A 215 -33.08 -4.83 -33.50
C THR A 215 -32.89 -3.80 -32.41
N GLY A 216 -33.41 -2.57 -32.55
CA GLY A 216 -33.33 -1.54 -31.50
C GLY A 216 -31.97 -0.85 -31.34
N LYS A 217 -31.13 -0.77 -32.41
CA LYS A 217 -29.83 -0.05 -32.35
C LYS A 217 -29.96 1.38 -31.86
N THR A 218 -30.96 2.09 -32.32
CA THR A 218 -31.17 3.50 -31.93
C THR A 218 -31.50 3.65 -30.45
N SER A 219 -32.26 2.71 -29.89
CA SER A 219 -32.63 2.69 -28.46
C SER A 219 -31.46 2.45 -27.52
N THR A 220 -30.39 1.81 -28.00
CA THR A 220 -29.16 1.58 -27.20
C THR A 220 -28.13 2.70 -27.34
N MET A 221 -28.29 3.61 -28.32
CA MET A 221 -27.33 4.69 -28.64
C MET A 221 -27.78 6.08 -28.16
N VAL A 222 -28.99 6.19 -27.65
CA VAL A 222 -29.57 7.41 -27.06
C VAL A 222 -29.45 7.41 -25.56
#